data_19c7f697912f7467a5f9363f5c39f300
#
_entry.id   19c7f697912f7467a5f9363f5c39f300
#
_cell.length_a   1.000
_cell.length_b   1.000
_cell.length_c   1.000
_cell.angle_alpha   90.00
_cell.angle_beta   90.00
_cell.angle_gamma   90.00
#
_symmetry.space_group_name_H-M   'P 1'
#
loop_
_entity.id
_entity.type
_entity.pdbx_description
1 polymer ?
#
loop_
_entity_poly.entity_id
_entity_poly.type
_entity_poly.pdbx_seq_one_letter_code
_entity_poly.pdbx_strand_id
1 'polypeptide(L)'
;EFHARFSAVRRYYNYRTRTNTFLLDRNYTWPVGSIDLDTLNEAASIIGGNHDFTAFSRHTEDLEHRRCIIYDSVWKEKGAVVNYQVSGNRFLHHMVRYLVGTMIEISRGKYEMAQFKQLINEPVENLNIYKAPPQGLVLTQVDYD
;
A
#
# COMPACT_ATOMS: atom_id res chain seq x y z
N GLU A 1 -16.57 18.58 22.38
CA GLU A 1 -15.72 19.35 21.47
C GLU A 1 -15.12 18.44 20.42
N PHE A 2 -15.20 18.86 19.14
CA PHE A 2 -14.73 18.07 18.03
C PHE A 2 -13.28 18.44 17.68
N HIS A 3 -12.41 17.43 17.65
CA HIS A 3 -11.03 17.57 17.19
C HIS A 3 -10.79 16.54 16.07
N ALA A 4 -10.78 16.98 14.80
CA ALA A 4 -10.67 16.10 13.64
C ALA A 4 -9.49 15.13 13.73
N ARG A 5 -8.32 15.58 14.21
CA ARG A 5 -7.12 14.76 14.30
C ARG A 5 -7.26 13.59 15.29
N PHE A 6 -8.15 13.73 16.30
CA PHE A 6 -8.39 12.68 17.30
C PHE A 6 -9.59 11.81 16.96
N SER A 7 -10.42 12.27 16.04
CA SER A 7 -11.68 11.60 15.69
C SER A 7 -11.55 10.66 14.50
N ALA A 8 -10.46 10.75 13.75
CA ALA A 8 -10.28 9.91 12.57
C ALA A 8 -10.11 8.45 12.99
N VAL A 9 -11.01 7.58 12.51
CA VAL A 9 -11.05 6.16 12.86
C VAL A 9 -10.70 5.25 11.70
N ARG A 10 -10.78 5.78 10.47
CA ARG A 10 -10.48 4.99 9.27
C ARG A 10 -10.07 5.92 8.14
N ARG A 11 -9.02 5.53 7.42
CA ARG A 11 -8.54 6.24 6.24
C ARG A 11 -8.52 5.31 5.05
N TYR A 12 -8.79 5.86 3.87
CA TYR A 12 -8.89 5.13 2.61
C TYR A 12 -7.92 5.73 1.60
N TYR A 13 -7.05 4.90 1.06
CA TYR A 13 -6.12 5.29 0.02
C TYR A 13 -6.37 4.51 -1.26
N ASN A 14 -6.15 5.16 -2.39
CA ASN A 14 -6.02 4.52 -3.69
C ASN A 14 -4.61 4.74 -4.20
N TYR A 15 -4.04 3.71 -4.81
CA TYR A 15 -2.82 3.87 -5.58
C TYR A 15 -3.10 3.44 -7.01
N ARG A 16 -2.87 4.36 -7.96
CA ARG A 16 -3.20 4.17 -9.37
C ARG A 16 -1.98 3.73 -10.16
N THR A 17 -2.07 2.57 -10.81
CA THR A 17 -1.08 2.10 -11.77
C THR A 17 -1.71 1.96 -13.14
N ARG A 18 -0.86 1.92 -14.18
CA ARG A 18 -1.29 1.62 -15.54
C ARG A 18 -0.39 0.57 -16.15
N THR A 19 -0.98 -0.29 -16.97
CA THR A 19 -0.21 -1.29 -17.72
C THR A 19 0.48 -0.68 -18.95
N ASN A 20 0.06 0.53 -19.35
CA ASN A 20 0.68 1.29 -20.44
C ASN A 20 0.93 2.73 -20.01
N THR A 21 1.73 3.46 -20.77
CA THR A 21 1.94 4.89 -20.54
C THR A 21 0.86 5.70 -21.23
N PHE A 22 0.30 6.68 -20.53
CA PHE A 22 -0.68 7.60 -21.07
C PHE A 22 -0.32 9.02 -20.64
N LEU A 23 -0.05 9.90 -21.60
CA LEU A 23 0.51 11.22 -21.31
C LEU A 23 -0.43 12.11 -20.49
N LEU A 24 -1.75 11.97 -20.67
CA LEU A 24 -2.71 12.84 -19.99
C LEU A 24 -2.81 12.58 -18.50
N ASP A 25 -2.44 11.38 -18.03
CA ASP A 25 -2.51 11.06 -16.60
C ASP A 25 -1.15 10.71 -15.97
N ARG A 26 -0.04 10.99 -16.67
CA ARG A 26 1.30 10.61 -16.19
C ARG A 26 1.67 11.18 -14.82
N ASN A 27 1.02 12.26 -14.40
CA ASN A 27 1.26 12.87 -13.10
C ASN A 27 0.40 12.25 -12.00
N TYR A 28 -0.49 11.32 -12.34
CA TYR A 28 -1.45 10.72 -11.41
C TYR A 28 -1.43 9.20 -11.39
N THR A 29 -0.59 8.60 -12.21
CA THR A 29 -0.48 7.14 -12.30
C THR A 29 0.97 6.71 -12.40
N TRP A 30 1.22 5.46 -12.04
CA TRP A 30 2.51 4.82 -12.20
C TRP A 30 2.41 3.77 -13.30
N PRO A 31 3.08 3.95 -14.44
CA PRO A 31 3.11 2.94 -15.48
C PRO A 31 4.01 1.78 -15.05
N VAL A 32 3.45 0.59 -14.98
CA VAL A 32 4.13 -0.59 -14.43
C VAL A 32 4.34 -1.70 -15.47
N GLY A 33 3.75 -1.57 -16.66
CA GLY A 33 3.80 -2.61 -17.69
C GLY A 33 2.88 -3.78 -17.36
N SER A 34 3.26 -4.94 -17.84
CA SER A 34 2.47 -6.15 -17.63
C SER A 34 2.50 -6.59 -16.18
N ILE A 35 1.34 -6.88 -15.62
CA ILE A 35 1.18 -7.36 -14.25
C ILE A 35 0.17 -8.52 -14.22
N ASP A 36 0.22 -9.28 -13.14
CA ASP A 36 -0.70 -10.39 -12.89
C ASP A 36 -1.65 -9.99 -11.75
N LEU A 37 -2.91 -9.75 -12.09
CA LEU A 37 -3.91 -9.30 -11.12
C LEU A 37 -4.15 -10.33 -10.02
N ASP A 38 -4.15 -11.63 -10.36
CA ASP A 38 -4.36 -12.68 -9.36
C ASP A 38 -3.21 -12.70 -8.34
N THR A 39 -1.99 -12.56 -8.79
CA THR A 39 -0.81 -12.47 -7.92
C THR A 39 -0.87 -11.23 -7.03
N LEU A 40 -1.25 -10.08 -7.59
CA LEU A 40 -1.42 -8.85 -6.82
C LEU A 40 -2.45 -9.03 -5.72
N ASN A 41 -3.59 -9.66 -6.02
CA ASN A 41 -4.63 -9.86 -5.02
C ASN A 41 -4.27 -10.94 -3.99
N GLU A 42 -3.48 -11.92 -4.35
CA GLU A 42 -2.92 -12.85 -3.38
C GLU A 42 -2.03 -12.11 -2.38
N ALA A 43 -1.14 -11.26 -2.86
CA ALA A 43 -0.29 -10.44 -2.00
C ALA A 43 -1.13 -9.49 -1.13
N ALA A 44 -2.12 -8.83 -1.72
CA ALA A 44 -2.99 -7.90 -0.99
C ALA A 44 -3.74 -8.59 0.14
N SER A 45 -4.13 -9.85 -0.02
CA SER A 45 -4.84 -10.59 1.01
C SER A 45 -3.98 -10.84 2.26
N ILE A 46 -2.67 -10.88 2.11
CA ILE A 46 -1.73 -11.08 3.24
C ILE A 46 -1.73 -9.86 4.17
N ILE A 47 -1.98 -8.68 3.63
CA ILE A 47 -1.89 -7.41 4.35
C ILE A 47 -3.07 -7.21 5.31
N GLY A 48 -4.22 -7.79 5.03
CA GLY A 48 -5.44 -7.60 5.82
C GLY A 48 -5.27 -8.03 7.27
N GLY A 49 -5.92 -7.32 8.19
CA GLY A 49 -5.88 -7.62 9.62
C GLY A 49 -4.93 -6.73 10.40
N ASN A 50 -4.63 -7.14 11.63
CA ASN A 50 -3.76 -6.40 12.54
C ASN A 50 -2.32 -6.92 12.42
N HIS A 51 -1.44 -6.09 11.90
CA HIS A 51 -0.05 -6.47 11.67
C HIS A 51 0.90 -5.35 12.07
N ASP A 52 2.15 -5.71 12.31
CA ASP A 52 3.25 -4.77 12.49
C ASP A 52 3.88 -4.48 11.13
N PHE A 53 3.77 -3.24 10.66
CA PHE A 53 4.26 -2.81 9.35
C PHE A 53 5.62 -2.13 9.40
N THR A 54 6.44 -2.45 10.38
CA THR A 54 7.79 -1.88 10.52
C THR A 54 8.61 -2.00 9.23
N ALA A 55 8.55 -3.16 8.56
CA ALA A 55 9.31 -3.38 7.33
C ALA A 55 8.87 -2.48 6.18
N PHE A 56 7.65 -1.95 6.23
CA PHE A 56 7.03 -1.14 5.19
C PHE A 56 6.83 0.30 5.61
N SER A 57 7.69 0.81 6.47
CA SER A 57 7.58 2.18 6.94
C SER A 57 8.95 2.82 7.06
N ARG A 58 8.96 4.16 6.95
CA ARG A 58 10.15 4.92 7.21
C ARG A 58 10.30 5.13 8.71
N HIS A 59 11.48 4.82 9.24
CA HIS A 59 11.74 4.90 10.68
C HIS A 59 12.24 6.29 11.06
N THR A 60 11.35 7.29 10.96
CA THR A 60 11.69 8.69 11.22
C THR A 60 11.04 9.26 12.47
N GLU A 61 10.12 8.56 13.07
CA GLU A 61 9.36 9.03 14.23
C GLU A 61 9.50 8.06 15.41
N ASP A 62 9.47 8.62 16.60
CA ASP A 62 9.43 7.84 17.84
C ASP A 62 7.99 7.43 18.08
N LEU A 63 7.62 6.26 17.58
CA LEU A 63 6.28 5.71 17.71
C LEU A 63 6.25 4.64 18.78
N GLU A 64 5.16 4.60 19.53
CA GLU A 64 4.95 3.57 20.53
C GLU A 64 4.98 2.17 19.91
N HIS A 65 4.33 2.02 18.76
CA HIS A 65 4.37 0.79 17.96
C HIS A 65 4.06 1.10 16.50
N ARG A 66 4.31 0.12 15.63
CA ARG A 66 4.07 0.25 14.19
C ARG A 66 2.99 -0.71 13.71
N ARG A 67 2.02 -0.98 14.56
CA ARG A 67 0.90 -1.83 14.22
C ARG A 67 -0.23 -1.01 13.60
N CYS A 68 -0.82 -1.56 12.55
CA CYS A 68 -1.98 -0.99 11.87
C CYS A 68 -3.00 -2.09 11.66
N ILE A 69 -4.28 -1.72 11.69
CA ILE A 69 -5.36 -2.64 11.34
C ILE A 69 -5.82 -2.29 9.94
N ILE A 70 -5.66 -3.22 9.01
CA ILE A 70 -6.07 -3.03 7.63
C ILE A 70 -7.41 -3.74 7.43
N TYR A 71 -8.42 -2.98 7.02
CA TYR A 71 -9.77 -3.47 6.82
C TYR A 71 -10.01 -3.98 5.41
N ASP A 72 -9.57 -3.20 4.40
CA ASP A 72 -9.70 -3.56 2.99
C ASP A 72 -8.35 -3.47 2.31
N SER A 73 -8.07 -4.43 1.44
CA SER A 73 -6.81 -4.46 0.68
C SER A 73 -7.08 -5.27 -0.59
N VAL A 74 -7.26 -4.58 -1.72
CA VAL A 74 -7.65 -5.23 -2.97
C VAL A 74 -7.18 -4.44 -4.19
N TRP A 75 -6.77 -5.15 -5.23
CA TRP A 75 -6.45 -4.60 -6.53
C TRP A 75 -7.63 -4.78 -7.47
N LYS A 76 -8.01 -3.73 -8.18
CA LYS A 76 -9.11 -3.74 -9.15
C LYS A 76 -8.65 -3.22 -10.49
N GLU A 77 -9.02 -3.93 -11.55
CA GLU A 77 -8.66 -3.61 -12.91
C GLU A 77 -9.83 -3.00 -13.66
N LYS A 78 -9.57 -1.91 -14.39
CA LYS A 78 -10.54 -1.30 -15.29
C LYS A 78 -9.78 -0.82 -16.53
N GLY A 79 -9.85 -1.61 -17.60
CA GLY A 79 -9.05 -1.36 -18.80
C GLY A 79 -7.56 -1.43 -18.48
N ALA A 80 -6.80 -0.41 -18.87
CA ALA A 80 -5.37 -0.34 -18.60
C ALA A 80 -5.03 0.18 -17.20
N VAL A 81 -6.03 0.61 -16.44
CA VAL A 81 -5.83 1.14 -15.08
C VAL A 81 -6.02 0.03 -14.06
N VAL A 82 -5.06 -0.13 -13.15
CA VAL A 82 -5.13 -1.11 -12.08
C VAL A 82 -4.89 -0.37 -10.77
N ASN A 83 -5.91 -0.32 -9.94
CA ASN A 83 -5.91 0.45 -8.69
C ASN A 83 -5.81 -0.45 -7.47
N TYR A 84 -4.92 -0.08 -6.56
CA TYR A 84 -4.89 -0.67 -5.24
C TYR A 84 -5.75 0.17 -4.30
N GLN A 85 -6.74 -0.46 -3.66
CA GLN A 85 -7.63 0.17 -2.69
C GLN A 85 -7.33 -0.42 -1.32
N VAL A 86 -6.99 0.44 -0.38
CA VAL A 86 -6.64 0.01 0.98
C VAL A 86 -7.27 0.94 2.00
N SER A 87 -7.79 0.37 3.08
CA SER A 87 -8.27 1.16 4.21
C SER A 87 -7.77 0.57 5.51
N GLY A 88 -7.54 1.44 6.47
CA GLY A 88 -7.02 1.03 7.77
C GLY A 88 -7.30 2.06 8.85
N ASN A 89 -7.05 1.67 10.10
CA ASN A 89 -7.24 2.57 11.23
C ASN A 89 -6.16 3.66 11.27
N ARG A 90 -4.97 3.35 10.77
CA ARG A 90 -3.85 4.29 10.65
C ARG A 90 -2.88 3.76 9.59
N PHE A 91 -2.05 4.66 9.09
CA PHE A 91 -0.98 4.29 8.18
C PHE A 91 0.33 4.93 8.64
N LEU A 92 1.42 4.21 8.48
CA LEU A 92 2.75 4.71 8.78
C LEU A 92 3.27 5.53 7.60
N HIS A 93 4.32 6.30 7.83
CA HIS A 93 4.92 7.14 6.80
C HIS A 93 5.39 6.31 5.60
N HIS A 94 4.92 6.66 4.42
CA HIS A 94 5.20 5.99 3.14
C HIS A 94 4.75 4.52 3.06
N MET A 95 3.99 4.05 4.04
CA MET A 95 3.59 2.64 4.13
C MET A 95 2.90 2.13 2.86
N VAL A 96 1.90 2.84 2.36
CA VAL A 96 1.16 2.39 1.17
C VAL A 96 2.11 2.28 -0.03
N ARG A 97 3.04 3.22 -0.19
CA ARG A 97 4.00 3.21 -1.29
C ARG A 97 4.95 2.01 -1.21
N TYR A 98 5.41 1.65 -0.01
CA TYR A 98 6.25 0.46 0.17
C TYR A 98 5.48 -0.82 -0.12
N LEU A 99 4.23 -0.90 0.32
CA LEU A 99 3.38 -2.06 0.05
C LEU A 99 3.12 -2.23 -1.45
N VAL A 100 2.74 -1.14 -2.12
CA VAL A 100 2.47 -1.16 -3.56
C VAL A 100 3.73 -1.53 -4.35
N GLY A 101 4.85 -0.89 -4.05
CA GLY A 101 6.12 -1.18 -4.74
C GLY A 101 6.51 -2.65 -4.63
N THR A 102 6.37 -3.21 -3.44
CA THR A 102 6.70 -4.62 -3.21
C THR A 102 5.73 -5.56 -3.94
N MET A 103 4.44 -5.28 -3.88
CA MET A 103 3.44 -6.10 -4.58
C MET A 103 3.64 -6.09 -6.09
N ILE A 104 3.98 -4.94 -6.66
CA ILE A 104 4.28 -4.86 -8.11
C ILE A 104 5.50 -5.72 -8.46
N GLU A 105 6.54 -5.69 -7.63
CA GLU A 105 7.72 -6.52 -7.89
C GLU A 105 7.42 -8.02 -7.73
N ILE A 106 6.52 -8.39 -6.84
CA ILE A 106 6.03 -9.78 -6.75
C ILE A 106 5.32 -10.17 -8.04
N SER A 107 4.44 -9.31 -8.54
CA SER A 107 3.72 -9.55 -9.79
C SER A 107 4.67 -9.70 -10.99
N ARG A 108 5.81 -9.01 -10.96
CA ARG A 108 6.83 -9.10 -12.01
C ARG A 108 7.76 -10.32 -11.84
N GLY A 109 7.60 -11.09 -10.78
CA GLY A 109 8.46 -12.22 -10.49
C GLY A 109 9.83 -11.85 -9.93
N LYS A 110 10.01 -10.61 -9.46
CA LYS A 110 11.30 -10.12 -8.92
C LYS A 110 11.39 -10.18 -7.40
N TYR A 111 10.31 -10.49 -6.73
CA TYR A 111 10.28 -10.66 -5.28
C TYR A 111 9.31 -11.79 -4.96
N GLU A 112 9.61 -12.59 -3.95
CA GLU A 112 8.81 -13.77 -3.66
C GLU A 112 7.69 -13.49 -2.68
N MET A 113 6.53 -14.11 -2.92
CA MET A 113 5.36 -14.02 -2.05
C MET A 113 5.69 -14.47 -0.63
N ALA A 114 6.49 -15.54 -0.49
CA ALA A 114 6.88 -16.06 0.82
C ALA A 114 7.70 -15.05 1.62
N GLN A 115 8.59 -14.30 0.94
CA GLN A 115 9.38 -13.25 1.59
C GLN A 115 8.48 -12.10 2.06
N PHE A 116 7.49 -11.73 1.25
CA PHE A 116 6.53 -10.70 1.62
C PHE A 116 5.75 -11.10 2.87
N LYS A 117 5.23 -12.30 2.88
CA LYS A 117 4.50 -12.85 4.03
C LYS A 117 5.38 -12.86 5.28
N GLN A 118 6.65 -13.22 5.12
CA GLN A 118 7.59 -13.25 6.24
C GLN A 118 7.81 -11.85 6.83
N LEU A 119 7.88 -10.81 5.99
CA LEU A 119 8.06 -9.43 6.48
C LEU A 119 6.83 -8.91 7.22
N ILE A 120 5.65 -9.41 6.91
CA ILE A 120 4.43 -9.09 7.66
C ILE A 120 4.43 -9.80 9.02
N ASN A 121 4.85 -11.06 9.07
CA ASN A 121 4.82 -11.87 10.29
C ASN A 121 6.03 -11.65 11.20
N GLU A 122 7.19 -11.37 10.61
CA GLU A 122 8.46 -11.17 11.31
C GLU A 122 9.10 -9.89 10.79
N PRO A 123 8.64 -8.70 11.25
CA PRO A 123 9.10 -7.44 10.70
C PRO A 123 10.58 -7.16 11.00
N VAL A 124 11.23 -6.50 10.04
CA VAL A 124 12.65 -6.12 10.11
C VAL A 124 12.73 -4.60 9.90
N GLU A 125 13.46 -3.91 10.78
CA GLU A 125 13.67 -2.47 10.67
C GLU A 125 14.70 -2.13 9.61
N ASN A 126 14.53 -0.94 9.03
CA ASN A 126 15.50 -0.35 8.07
C ASN A 126 15.79 -1.23 6.87
N LEU A 127 14.81 -2.00 6.46
CA LEU A 127 14.94 -2.84 5.28
C LEU A 127 14.83 -1.96 4.02
N ASN A 128 15.76 -2.14 3.09
CA ASN A 128 15.72 -1.46 1.80
C ASN A 128 14.86 -2.27 0.83
N ILE A 129 13.59 -1.91 0.72
CA ILE A 129 12.65 -2.57 -0.18
C ILE A 129 12.09 -1.59 -1.20
N TYR A 130 11.32 -2.11 -2.13
CA TYR A 130 10.76 -1.36 -3.24
C TYR A 130 9.73 -0.33 -2.77
N LYS A 131 9.85 0.89 -3.25
CA LYS A 131 8.94 1.97 -2.92
C LYS A 131 8.35 2.54 -4.20
N ALA A 132 7.03 2.49 -4.33
CA ALA A 132 6.33 3.07 -5.46
C ALA A 132 6.51 4.60 -5.48
N PRO A 133 6.54 5.23 -6.67
CA PRO A 133 6.64 6.69 -6.76
C PRO A 133 5.36 7.36 -6.20
N PRO A 134 5.44 8.62 -5.77
CA PRO A 134 4.33 9.26 -5.07
C PRO A 134 3.12 9.62 -5.93
N GLN A 135 3.29 9.78 -7.23
CA GLN A 135 2.24 10.37 -8.09
C GLN A 135 0.94 9.55 -8.16
N GLY A 136 1.00 8.24 -7.92
CA GLY A 136 -0.20 7.40 -7.99
C GLY A 136 -1.03 7.36 -6.71
N LEU A 137 -0.49 7.89 -5.60
CA LEU A 137 -1.13 7.79 -4.29
C LEU A 137 -2.11 8.92 -4.04
N VAL A 138 -3.32 8.59 -3.58
CA VAL A 138 -4.32 9.59 -3.18
C VAL A 138 -5.10 9.10 -1.96
N LEU A 139 -5.29 10.01 -1.01
CA LEU A 139 -6.20 9.82 0.12
C LEU A 139 -7.61 10.12 -0.38
N THR A 140 -8.50 9.13 -0.38
CA THR A 140 -9.83 9.26 -0.97
C THR A 140 -10.92 9.57 0.05
N GLN A 141 -10.73 9.16 1.31
CA GLN A 141 -11.76 9.32 2.32
C GLN A 141 -11.15 9.20 3.71
N VAL A 142 -11.72 9.93 4.66
CA VAL A 142 -11.43 9.79 6.09
C VAL A 142 -12.76 9.70 6.81
N ASP A 143 -12.93 8.65 7.60
CA ASP A 143 -14.09 8.51 8.48
C ASP A 143 -13.73 9.00 9.87
N TYR A 144 -14.64 9.71 10.50
CA TYR A 144 -14.48 10.26 11.84
C TYR A 144 -15.45 9.61 12.80
N ASP A 145 -15.02 9.54 14.04
CA ASP A 145 -15.84 9.06 15.14
C ASP A 145 -16.97 10.05 15.48
#